data_642fa709518c01fb7625e79cf65a0dac
#
_entry.id   642fa709518c01fb7625e79cf65a0dac
#
_cell.length_a   1.000
_cell.length_b   1.000
_cell.length_c   1.000
_cell.angle_alpha   90.00
_cell.angle_beta   90.00
_cell.angle_gamma   90.00
#
_symmetry.space_group_name_H-M   'P 1'
#
loop_
_entity.id
_entity.type
_entity.pdbx_description
1 polymer ?
#
loop_
_entity_poly.entity_id
_entity_poly.type
_entity_poly.pdbx_seq_one_letter_code
_entity_poly.pdbx_strand_id
1 'polypeptide(L)'
;EILHRLVGSEMCIRDSQPWIELVNRLKNPKDAVDIAFVGKYVQQRDSYESLNEALMHGGIANQLKPRLHYIDSEMLETEKIEDLLSGMDGILVAPGFGERGMEGKIAAVEFARTRNIPFFGICLGLQMAIVECARNLGGIKDAHSAEFRPDHKNNVVDLMPSQAGLQETGGSMRLGSYPAQLQKGSKIASIYQSTDISERHRHRYEVMNHFIPMLEKCGMQISGRNPELNLVETIERADHPWFIACQFHPELKSKPLLPHPLFASYIQAAYEFRKFRLGQERRQVEKARTSHG
;
A
#
# COMPACT_ATOMS: atom_id res chain seq x y z
N GLU A 1 -12.22 -13.28 -49.85
CA GLU A 1 -13.31 -12.32 -49.57
C GLU A 1 -13.75 -12.33 -48.09
N ILE A 2 -13.77 -13.45 -47.39
CA ILE A 2 -14.16 -13.54 -45.95
C ILE A 2 -13.10 -12.88 -45.04
N LEU A 3 -11.80 -13.02 -45.34
CA LEU A 3 -10.72 -12.39 -44.56
C LEU A 3 -10.71 -10.86 -44.70
N HIS A 4 -11.05 -10.32 -45.88
CA HIS A 4 -11.13 -8.86 -46.09
C HIS A 4 -12.30 -8.19 -45.38
N ARG A 5 -13.37 -8.94 -45.10
CA ARG A 5 -14.52 -8.45 -44.32
C ARG A 5 -14.27 -8.47 -42.80
N LEU A 6 -13.30 -9.26 -42.32
CA LEU A 6 -12.95 -9.32 -40.89
C LEU A 6 -11.93 -8.24 -40.49
N VAL A 7 -11.11 -7.75 -41.43
CA VAL A 7 -10.11 -6.69 -41.21
C VAL A 7 -10.75 -5.32 -41.49
N GLY A 8 -11.64 -4.89 -40.68
CA GLY A 8 -12.38 -3.64 -40.82
C GLY A 8 -13.81 -3.74 -40.32
N SER A 9 -14.13 -4.90 -39.73
CA SER A 9 -15.44 -5.10 -39.13
C SER A 9 -15.57 -4.26 -37.85
N GLU A 10 -16.79 -3.84 -37.54
CA GLU A 10 -17.16 -3.14 -36.30
C GLU A 10 -16.61 -3.84 -35.04
N MET A 11 -16.33 -5.15 -35.11
CA MET A 11 -15.75 -5.94 -34.03
C MET A 11 -14.32 -5.52 -33.71
N CYS A 12 -13.45 -5.29 -34.70
CA CYS A 12 -12.09 -4.79 -34.48
C CYS A 12 -12.08 -3.36 -33.98
N ILE A 13 -13.01 -2.52 -34.39
CA ILE A 13 -13.16 -1.14 -33.95
C ILE A 13 -13.65 -1.11 -32.50
N ARG A 14 -14.58 -1.97 -32.11
CA ARG A 14 -15.08 -2.08 -30.73
C ARG A 14 -14.00 -2.55 -29.76
N ASP A 15 -13.17 -3.52 -30.16
CA ASP A 15 -12.11 -4.06 -29.31
C ASP A 15 -10.96 -3.05 -29.09
N SER A 16 -10.75 -2.10 -30.00
CA SER A 16 -9.74 -1.07 -29.86
C SER A 16 -10.20 0.14 -29.00
N GLN A 17 -11.50 0.36 -28.88
CA GLN A 17 -12.06 1.53 -28.19
C GLN A 17 -11.59 1.67 -26.73
N PRO A 18 -11.58 0.61 -25.90
CA PRO A 18 -11.07 0.67 -24.53
C PRO A 18 -9.59 1.07 -24.47
N TRP A 19 -8.78 0.61 -25.44
CA TRP A 19 -7.36 0.96 -25.53
C TRP A 19 -7.15 2.41 -25.96
N ILE A 20 -7.96 2.93 -26.87
CA ILE A 20 -7.94 4.35 -27.28
C ILE A 20 -8.25 5.25 -26.07
N GLU A 21 -9.30 4.91 -25.32
CA GLU A 21 -9.65 5.66 -24.10
C GLU A 21 -8.56 5.59 -23.04
N LEU A 22 -7.94 4.43 -22.81
CA LEU A 22 -6.83 4.25 -21.89
C LEU A 22 -5.65 5.14 -22.29
N VAL A 23 -5.25 5.10 -23.56
CA VAL A 23 -4.15 5.93 -24.09
C VAL A 23 -4.49 7.42 -23.94
N ASN A 24 -5.73 7.82 -24.20
CA ASN A 24 -6.17 9.20 -24.00
C ASN A 24 -6.06 9.63 -22.53
N ARG A 25 -6.49 8.81 -21.58
CA ARG A 25 -6.37 9.11 -20.14
C ARG A 25 -4.91 9.20 -19.70
N LEU A 26 -4.06 8.32 -20.22
CA LEU A 26 -2.62 8.32 -19.94
C LEU A 26 -1.94 9.59 -20.47
N LYS A 27 -2.28 10.00 -21.69
CA LYS A 27 -1.66 11.18 -22.35
C LYS A 27 -2.20 12.51 -21.83
N ASN A 28 -3.44 12.53 -21.35
CA ASN A 28 -4.16 13.75 -20.94
C ASN A 28 -4.69 13.61 -19.51
N PRO A 29 -3.80 13.45 -18.49
CA PRO A 29 -4.23 13.45 -17.10
C PRO A 29 -4.79 14.82 -16.71
N LYS A 30 -5.82 14.84 -15.85
CA LYS A 30 -6.43 16.08 -15.33
C LYS A 30 -5.50 16.82 -14.37
N ASP A 31 -4.73 16.07 -13.59
CA ASP A 31 -3.81 16.56 -12.56
C ASP A 31 -2.78 15.48 -12.26
N ALA A 32 -1.90 15.74 -11.31
CA ALA A 32 -0.90 14.80 -10.84
C ALA A 32 -0.97 14.64 -9.33
N VAL A 33 -0.45 13.52 -8.81
CA VAL A 33 -0.28 13.26 -7.39
C VAL A 33 1.15 12.84 -7.11
N ASP A 34 1.72 13.33 -6.02
CA ASP A 34 3.08 13.06 -5.60
C ASP A 34 3.07 11.93 -4.57
N ILE A 35 3.62 10.77 -4.94
CA ILE A 35 3.65 9.56 -4.11
C ILE A 35 5.08 9.30 -3.64
N ALA A 36 5.29 9.32 -2.32
CA ALA A 36 6.51 8.80 -1.74
C ALA A 36 6.51 7.27 -1.83
N PHE A 37 7.41 6.74 -2.63
CA PHE A 37 7.64 5.30 -2.80
C PHE A 37 8.80 4.88 -1.91
N VAL A 38 8.51 4.39 -0.71
CA VAL A 38 9.51 4.00 0.29
C VAL A 38 9.90 2.54 0.11
N GLY A 39 11.14 2.31 -0.28
CA GLY A 39 11.67 0.96 -0.59
C GLY A 39 13.15 0.82 -0.32
N LYS A 40 13.71 -0.39 -0.54
CA LYS A 40 15.14 -0.67 -0.35
C LYS A 40 15.99 -0.55 -1.61
N TYR A 41 15.42 -0.93 -2.73
CA TYR A 41 16.14 -1.07 -4.01
C TYR A 41 15.69 -0.01 -5.00
N VAL A 42 15.50 1.21 -4.50
CA VAL A 42 14.92 2.32 -5.28
C VAL A 42 15.79 2.74 -6.47
N GLN A 43 17.09 2.42 -6.45
CA GLN A 43 18.00 2.63 -7.58
C GLN A 43 17.81 1.58 -8.69
N GLN A 44 17.30 0.39 -8.35
CA GLN A 44 16.98 -0.69 -9.27
C GLN A 44 15.46 -0.72 -9.53
N ARG A 45 14.97 0.21 -10.32
CA ARG A 45 13.53 0.40 -10.59
C ARG A 45 12.84 -0.84 -11.11
N ASP A 46 13.55 -1.69 -11.84
CA ASP A 46 13.05 -2.95 -12.37
C ASP A 46 12.59 -3.93 -11.27
N SER A 47 13.16 -3.80 -10.05
CA SER A 47 12.74 -4.62 -8.90
C SER A 47 11.28 -4.35 -8.48
N TYR A 48 10.72 -3.22 -8.89
CA TYR A 48 9.37 -2.77 -8.54
C TYR A 48 8.47 -2.56 -9.76
N GLU A 49 8.80 -3.14 -10.91
CA GLU A 49 8.07 -2.88 -12.18
C GLU A 49 6.57 -3.09 -12.04
N SER A 50 6.13 -4.25 -11.52
CA SER A 50 4.71 -4.55 -11.33
C SER A 50 4.00 -3.53 -10.42
N LEU A 51 4.71 -3.02 -9.40
CA LEU A 51 4.18 -2.02 -8.48
C LEU A 51 4.07 -0.64 -9.13
N ASN A 52 5.09 -0.28 -9.91
CA ASN A 52 5.08 0.95 -10.70
C ASN A 52 3.92 0.96 -11.70
N GLU A 53 3.74 -0.14 -12.44
CA GLU A 53 2.62 -0.30 -13.35
C GLU A 53 1.27 -0.25 -12.64
N ALA A 54 1.13 -0.92 -11.49
CA ALA A 54 -0.11 -0.90 -10.72
C ALA A 54 -0.49 0.51 -10.25
N LEU A 55 0.48 1.31 -9.82
CA LEU A 55 0.26 2.73 -9.49
C LEU A 55 -0.15 3.53 -10.72
N MET A 56 0.48 3.29 -11.88
CA MET A 56 0.07 3.92 -13.14
C MET A 56 -1.34 3.50 -13.56
N HIS A 57 -1.72 2.23 -13.40
CA HIS A 57 -3.09 1.76 -13.66
C HIS A 57 -4.11 2.49 -12.75
N GLY A 58 -3.80 2.66 -11.46
CA GLY A 58 -4.59 3.46 -10.53
C GLY A 58 -4.71 4.93 -10.98
N GLY A 59 -3.63 5.48 -11.51
CA GLY A 59 -3.61 6.82 -12.10
C GLY A 59 -4.53 6.93 -13.31
N ILE A 60 -4.44 6.02 -14.27
CA ILE A 60 -5.28 5.97 -15.46
C ILE A 60 -6.76 5.86 -15.09
N ALA A 61 -7.11 5.01 -14.11
CA ALA A 61 -8.48 4.87 -13.63
C ALA A 61 -9.08 6.21 -13.18
N ASN A 62 -8.29 7.04 -12.53
CA ASN A 62 -8.68 8.34 -11.98
C ASN A 62 -8.41 9.53 -12.91
N GLN A 63 -7.82 9.32 -14.10
CA GLN A 63 -7.30 10.35 -15.00
C GLN A 63 -6.27 11.27 -14.32
N LEU A 64 -5.41 10.68 -13.51
CA LEU A 64 -4.34 11.34 -12.75
C LEU A 64 -2.98 10.81 -13.17
N LYS A 65 -1.94 11.63 -13.05
CA LYS A 65 -0.55 11.23 -13.26
C LYS A 65 0.14 11.00 -11.91
N PRO A 66 0.36 9.75 -11.48
CA PRO A 66 1.23 9.49 -10.33
C PRO A 66 2.67 9.91 -10.65
N ARG A 67 3.24 10.76 -9.81
CA ARG A 67 4.67 11.08 -9.81
C ARG A 67 5.30 10.34 -8.65
N LEU A 68 6.12 9.33 -8.96
CA LEU A 68 6.71 8.46 -7.97
C LEU A 68 8.06 9.04 -7.53
N HIS A 69 8.14 9.41 -6.24
CA HIS A 69 9.36 9.85 -5.59
C HIS A 69 9.95 8.65 -4.84
N TYR A 70 11.00 8.07 -5.42
CA TYR A 70 11.64 6.89 -4.84
C TYR A 70 12.55 7.31 -3.69
N ILE A 71 12.22 6.85 -2.49
CA ILE A 71 12.93 7.16 -1.25
C ILE A 71 13.51 5.87 -0.71
N ASP A 72 14.85 5.83 -0.60
CA ASP A 72 15.50 4.72 0.08
C ASP A 72 15.16 4.77 1.56
N SER A 73 14.66 3.66 2.07
CA SER A 73 14.25 3.58 3.48
C SER A 73 15.39 3.82 4.46
N GLU A 74 16.66 3.60 4.08
CA GLU A 74 17.82 3.93 4.91
C GLU A 74 18.03 5.46 5.06
N MET A 75 17.64 6.24 4.05
CA MET A 75 17.71 7.71 4.17
C MET A 75 16.79 8.23 5.27
N LEU A 76 15.62 7.58 5.47
CA LEU A 76 14.69 7.95 6.54
C LEU A 76 15.21 7.63 7.96
N GLU A 77 16.29 6.86 8.08
CA GLU A 77 16.97 6.59 9.35
C GLU A 77 18.03 7.64 9.69
N THR A 78 18.54 8.36 8.70
CA THR A 78 19.69 9.25 8.82
C THR A 78 19.39 10.71 8.53
N GLU A 79 18.40 10.99 7.72
CA GLU A 79 17.99 12.34 7.32
C GLU A 79 16.70 12.78 8.04
N LYS A 80 16.39 14.06 7.96
CA LYS A 80 15.12 14.57 8.50
C LYS A 80 13.96 14.07 7.65
N ILE A 81 13.05 13.33 8.25
CA ILE A 81 11.91 12.74 7.58
C ILE A 81 11.00 13.79 6.92
N GLU A 82 10.90 14.98 7.52
CA GLU A 82 10.15 16.10 6.96
C GLU A 82 10.71 16.53 5.60
N ASP A 83 12.02 16.56 5.43
CA ASP A 83 12.66 17.00 4.19
C ASP A 83 12.39 16.02 3.03
N LEU A 84 12.22 14.74 3.36
CA LEU A 84 12.00 13.67 2.39
C LEU A 84 10.49 13.43 2.09
N LEU A 85 9.63 13.57 3.09
CA LEU A 85 8.21 13.21 2.97
C LEU A 85 7.24 14.39 2.94
N SER A 86 7.70 15.62 3.26
CA SER A 86 6.82 16.79 3.17
C SER A 86 6.41 17.05 1.72
N GLY A 87 5.16 17.47 1.57
CA GLY A 87 4.61 17.77 0.24
C GLY A 87 4.15 16.54 -0.57
N MET A 88 4.38 15.33 -0.06
CA MET A 88 3.82 14.12 -0.66
C MET A 88 2.31 14.03 -0.43
N ASP A 89 1.60 13.53 -1.43
CA ASP A 89 0.14 13.38 -1.40
C ASP A 89 -0.28 11.98 -0.92
N GLY A 90 0.65 11.05 -0.95
CA GLY A 90 0.49 9.70 -0.42
C GLY A 90 1.83 9.05 -0.12
N ILE A 91 1.85 8.11 0.81
CA ILE A 91 3.03 7.33 1.20
C ILE A 91 2.75 5.85 0.97
N LEU A 92 3.57 5.21 0.13
CA LEU A 92 3.54 3.78 -0.11
C LEU A 92 4.79 3.14 0.47
N VAL A 93 4.62 2.17 1.38
CA VAL A 93 5.71 1.34 1.88
C VAL A 93 5.72 0.02 1.12
N ALA A 94 6.73 -0.10 0.27
CA ALA A 94 6.88 -1.21 -0.66
C ALA A 94 7.25 -2.53 0.02
N PRO A 95 6.92 -3.68 -0.62
CA PRO A 95 7.40 -4.98 -0.17
C PRO A 95 8.92 -5.06 -0.20
N GLY A 96 9.47 -6.08 0.44
CA GLY A 96 10.91 -6.34 0.49
C GLY A 96 11.24 -7.39 1.54
N PHE A 97 12.53 -7.71 1.68
CA PHE A 97 13.06 -8.67 2.63
C PHE A 97 14.29 -8.10 3.35
N GLY A 98 14.57 -8.62 4.55
CA GLY A 98 15.77 -8.30 5.34
C GLY A 98 15.70 -6.98 6.10
N GLU A 99 16.58 -6.83 7.07
CA GLU A 99 16.55 -5.81 8.13
C GLU A 99 16.83 -4.38 7.65
N ARG A 100 17.65 -4.22 6.62
CA ARG A 100 18.12 -2.93 6.14
C ARG A 100 16.96 -1.97 5.79
N GLY A 101 16.97 -0.76 6.34
CA GLY A 101 15.96 0.28 6.14
C GLY A 101 14.61 -0.01 6.82
N MET A 102 14.57 -0.93 7.80
CA MET A 102 13.35 -1.26 8.52
C MET A 102 12.85 -0.09 9.37
N GLU A 103 13.74 0.53 10.14
CA GLU A 103 13.36 1.67 11.00
C GLU A 103 12.87 2.87 10.18
N GLY A 104 13.48 3.11 9.02
CA GLY A 104 12.99 4.13 8.09
C GLY A 104 11.59 3.86 7.54
N LYS A 105 11.25 2.59 7.28
CA LYS A 105 9.87 2.22 6.90
C LYS A 105 8.89 2.44 8.04
N ILE A 106 9.27 2.09 9.29
CA ILE A 106 8.46 2.35 10.48
C ILE A 106 8.24 3.85 10.66
N ALA A 107 9.29 4.65 10.51
CA ALA A 107 9.20 6.11 10.57
C ALA A 107 8.27 6.69 9.48
N ALA A 108 8.30 6.15 8.27
CA ALA A 108 7.38 6.55 7.19
C ALA A 108 5.92 6.23 7.52
N VAL A 109 5.65 5.08 8.16
CA VAL A 109 4.31 4.72 8.65
C VAL A 109 3.84 5.71 9.71
N GLU A 110 4.67 6.02 10.71
CA GLU A 110 4.36 6.99 11.77
C GLU A 110 4.07 8.37 11.18
N PHE A 111 4.89 8.82 10.24
CA PHE A 111 4.73 10.10 9.57
C PHE A 111 3.39 10.17 8.82
N ALA A 112 3.04 9.14 8.07
CA ALA A 112 1.77 9.06 7.37
C ALA A 112 0.58 9.08 8.34
N ARG A 113 0.63 8.26 9.40
CA ARG A 113 -0.41 8.14 10.40
C ARG A 113 -0.66 9.45 11.16
N THR A 114 0.39 10.10 11.63
CA THR A 114 0.28 11.30 12.45
C THR A 114 -0.10 12.55 11.66
N ARG A 115 0.15 12.55 10.36
CA ARG A 115 -0.16 13.68 9.47
C ARG A 115 -1.37 13.46 8.57
N ASN A 116 -2.09 12.34 8.75
CA ASN A 116 -3.26 11.97 7.95
C ASN A 116 -2.97 11.90 6.44
N ILE A 117 -1.74 11.56 6.07
CA ILE A 117 -1.35 11.35 4.67
C ILE A 117 -1.79 9.95 4.24
N PRO A 118 -2.51 9.78 3.12
CA PRO A 118 -2.88 8.46 2.62
C PRO A 118 -1.72 7.48 2.62
N PHE A 119 -1.89 6.34 3.30
CA PHE A 119 -0.87 5.32 3.51
C PHE A 119 -1.25 3.99 2.89
N PHE A 120 -0.36 3.43 2.10
CA PHE A 120 -0.50 2.09 1.55
C PHE A 120 0.72 1.21 1.91
N GLY A 121 0.50 0.18 2.73
CA GLY A 121 1.51 -0.81 3.10
C GLY A 121 1.30 -2.13 2.37
N ILE A 122 2.32 -2.65 1.67
CA ILE A 122 2.22 -3.92 0.94
C ILE A 122 3.21 -4.92 1.50
N CYS A 123 2.75 -6.10 1.87
CA CYS A 123 3.52 -7.23 2.40
C CYS A 123 4.36 -6.80 3.61
N LEU A 124 5.66 -6.57 3.46
CA LEU A 124 6.51 -6.00 4.52
C LEU A 124 5.98 -4.65 5.02
N GLY A 125 5.34 -3.86 4.16
CA GLY A 125 4.72 -2.59 4.54
C GLY A 125 3.58 -2.75 5.56
N LEU A 126 2.78 -3.82 5.47
CA LEU A 126 1.80 -4.17 6.49
C LEU A 126 2.50 -4.53 7.80
N GLN A 127 3.54 -5.36 7.73
CA GLN A 127 4.28 -5.79 8.92
C GLN A 127 4.92 -4.61 9.65
N MET A 128 5.48 -3.65 8.91
CA MET A 128 6.03 -2.42 9.51
C MET A 128 4.95 -1.55 10.15
N ALA A 129 3.74 -1.50 9.59
CA ALA A 129 2.61 -0.80 10.20
C ALA A 129 2.15 -1.47 11.51
N ILE A 130 2.21 -2.79 11.60
CA ILE A 130 1.95 -3.54 12.85
C ILE A 130 3.03 -3.24 13.89
N VAL A 131 4.30 -3.26 13.52
CA VAL A 131 5.42 -2.93 14.43
C VAL A 131 5.31 -1.49 14.92
N GLU A 132 5.03 -0.54 14.05
CA GLU A 132 4.82 0.87 14.40
C GLU A 132 3.70 1.03 15.42
N CYS A 133 2.55 0.44 15.15
CA CYS A 133 1.41 0.48 16.06
C CYS A 133 1.72 -0.12 17.43
N ALA A 134 2.39 -1.27 17.47
CA ALA A 134 2.79 -1.93 18.72
C ALA A 134 3.76 -1.07 19.54
N ARG A 135 4.74 -0.43 18.89
CA ARG A 135 5.74 0.42 19.57
C ARG A 135 5.14 1.74 20.05
N ASN A 136 4.52 2.48 19.15
CA ASN A 136 4.16 3.88 19.38
C ASN A 136 2.79 4.06 20.06
N LEU A 137 1.90 3.10 19.89
CA LEU A 137 0.55 3.14 20.45
C LEU A 137 0.28 2.02 21.47
N GLY A 138 0.85 0.82 21.23
CA GLY A 138 0.64 -0.37 22.06
C GLY A 138 1.54 -0.47 23.30
N GLY A 139 2.53 0.44 23.44
CA GLY A 139 3.43 0.48 24.59
C GLY A 139 4.52 -0.60 24.58
N ILE A 140 4.64 -1.41 23.52
CA ILE A 140 5.68 -2.43 23.36
C ILE A 140 6.85 -1.80 22.60
N LYS A 141 7.67 -0.99 23.28
CA LYS A 141 8.74 -0.18 22.69
C LYS A 141 9.75 -0.97 21.87
N ASP A 142 9.95 -2.24 22.19
CA ASP A 142 10.86 -3.16 21.54
C ASP A 142 10.13 -4.18 20.63
N ALA A 143 8.89 -3.92 20.24
CA ALA A 143 8.18 -4.77 19.28
C ALA A 143 8.97 -4.92 17.97
N HIS A 144 9.03 -6.15 17.45
CA HIS A 144 9.87 -6.46 16.31
C HIS A 144 9.24 -7.53 15.39
N SER A 145 9.96 -7.88 14.33
CA SER A 145 9.66 -9.02 13.46
C SER A 145 10.76 -10.08 13.63
N ALA A 146 10.36 -11.34 13.71
CA ALA A 146 11.28 -12.47 13.75
C ALA A 146 12.11 -12.63 12.47
N GLU A 147 11.72 -11.99 11.38
CA GLU A 147 12.55 -11.92 10.17
C GLU A 147 13.92 -11.28 10.45
N PHE A 148 13.96 -10.34 11.39
CA PHE A 148 15.16 -9.55 11.71
C PHE A 148 15.75 -9.91 13.08
N ARG A 149 14.90 -10.33 14.03
CA ARG A 149 15.31 -10.76 15.37
C ARG A 149 14.57 -12.04 15.78
N PRO A 150 15.03 -13.21 15.32
CA PRO A 150 14.30 -14.47 15.47
C PRO A 150 13.93 -14.81 16.93
N ASP A 151 14.82 -14.57 17.87
CA ASP A 151 14.64 -14.99 19.28
C ASP A 151 14.08 -13.87 20.17
N HIS A 152 13.53 -12.80 19.58
CA HIS A 152 13.02 -11.68 20.36
C HIS A 152 11.62 -11.98 20.91
N LYS A 153 11.42 -11.82 22.23
CA LYS A 153 10.16 -12.15 22.93
C LYS A 153 8.94 -11.32 22.49
N ASN A 154 9.18 -10.12 21.95
CA ASN A 154 8.14 -9.19 21.52
C ASN A 154 8.03 -9.12 19.99
N ASN A 155 8.23 -10.24 19.30
CA ASN A 155 7.97 -10.35 17.88
C ASN A 155 6.46 -10.33 17.64
N VAL A 156 5.95 -9.22 17.12
CA VAL A 156 4.53 -9.06 16.72
C VAL A 156 4.26 -9.64 15.32
N VAL A 157 5.35 -9.92 14.60
CA VAL A 157 5.38 -10.62 13.31
C VAL A 157 6.37 -11.77 13.45
N ASP A 158 5.92 -13.01 13.17
CA ASP A 158 6.72 -14.21 13.37
C ASP A 158 6.35 -15.33 12.39
N LEU A 159 7.09 -16.42 12.42
CA LEU A 159 6.75 -17.66 11.72
C LEU A 159 5.53 -18.32 12.38
N MET A 160 4.70 -18.95 11.56
CA MET A 160 3.63 -19.80 12.12
C MET A 160 4.23 -21.00 12.85
N PRO A 161 3.63 -21.46 13.97
CA PRO A 161 4.09 -22.64 14.69
C PRO A 161 4.22 -23.90 13.82
N SER A 162 3.36 -24.05 12.81
CA SER A 162 3.43 -25.13 11.82
C SER A 162 4.64 -25.05 10.87
N GLN A 163 5.33 -23.91 10.84
CA GLN A 163 6.50 -23.66 9.99
C GLN A 163 7.82 -23.70 10.78
N ALA A 164 7.76 -23.60 12.11
CA ALA A 164 8.93 -23.53 13.00
C ALA A 164 9.83 -24.77 13.01
N GLY A 165 9.42 -25.88 12.38
CA GLY A 165 10.21 -27.12 12.27
C GLY A 165 10.79 -27.41 10.89
N LEU A 166 10.50 -26.58 9.89
CA LEU A 166 10.93 -26.80 8.51
C LEU A 166 12.24 -26.04 8.26
N GLN A 167 13.37 -26.71 8.44
CA GLN A 167 14.71 -26.14 8.18
C GLN A 167 15.02 -25.93 6.68
N GLU A 168 14.16 -26.34 5.76
CA GLU A 168 14.39 -26.17 4.33
C GLU A 168 13.74 -24.88 3.81
N THR A 169 14.57 -24.06 3.22
CA THR A 169 14.31 -22.67 2.79
C THR A 169 13.24 -22.48 1.71
N GLY A 170 12.61 -23.55 1.20
CA GLY A 170 11.62 -23.48 0.10
C GLY A 170 10.18 -23.83 0.48
N GLY A 171 9.94 -24.56 1.57
CA GLY A 171 8.64 -25.16 1.87
C GLY A 171 7.69 -24.38 2.78
N SER A 172 8.15 -23.30 3.42
CA SER A 172 7.40 -22.55 4.43
C SER A 172 6.80 -21.22 3.95
N MET A 173 6.98 -20.90 2.69
CA MET A 173 6.48 -19.63 2.11
C MET A 173 5.02 -19.79 1.66
N ARG A 174 4.15 -18.84 2.05
CA ARG A 174 2.86 -18.69 1.39
C ARG A 174 3.10 -18.12 0.00
N LEU A 175 2.91 -18.96 -1.01
CA LEU A 175 3.14 -18.62 -2.41
C LEU A 175 1.90 -18.96 -3.23
N GLY A 176 1.43 -18.02 -4.03
CA GLY A 176 0.26 -18.20 -4.89
C GLY A 176 -0.99 -17.50 -4.38
N SER A 177 -2.15 -17.94 -4.84
CA SER A 177 -3.44 -17.32 -4.56
C SER A 177 -4.07 -17.94 -3.30
N TYR A 178 -4.49 -17.08 -2.36
CA TYR A 178 -5.19 -17.49 -1.13
C TYR A 178 -6.47 -16.69 -0.96
N PRO A 179 -7.52 -17.31 -0.37
CA PRO A 179 -8.75 -16.61 -0.05
C PRO A 179 -8.53 -15.68 1.14
N ALA A 180 -9.25 -14.55 1.13
CA ALA A 180 -9.38 -13.69 2.28
C ALA A 180 -10.83 -13.23 2.43
N GLN A 181 -11.31 -13.22 3.67
CA GLN A 181 -12.62 -12.70 4.04
C GLN A 181 -12.45 -11.32 4.66
N LEU A 182 -13.04 -10.31 4.01
CA LEU A 182 -13.03 -8.93 4.48
C LEU A 182 -14.15 -8.68 5.46
N GLN A 183 -13.89 -7.86 6.45
CA GLN A 183 -14.89 -7.45 7.43
C GLN A 183 -15.97 -6.59 6.76
N LYS A 184 -17.23 -7.00 6.88
CA LYS A 184 -18.36 -6.23 6.37
C LYS A 184 -18.38 -4.82 6.99
N GLY A 185 -18.50 -3.80 6.14
CA GLY A 185 -18.50 -2.41 6.56
C GLY A 185 -17.12 -1.78 6.68
N SER A 186 -16.04 -2.53 6.48
CA SER A 186 -14.70 -1.97 6.38
C SER A 186 -14.52 -1.16 5.09
N LYS A 187 -13.58 -0.22 5.12
CA LYS A 187 -13.21 0.57 3.94
C LYS A 187 -12.73 -0.32 2.80
N ILE A 188 -11.90 -1.32 3.13
CA ILE A 188 -11.37 -2.24 2.12
C ILE A 188 -12.49 -3.09 1.48
N ALA A 189 -13.48 -3.56 2.24
CA ALA A 189 -14.63 -4.28 1.68
C ALA A 189 -15.44 -3.40 0.72
N SER A 190 -15.58 -2.11 1.05
CA SER A 190 -16.23 -1.13 0.19
C SER A 190 -15.44 -0.88 -1.10
N ILE A 191 -14.10 -0.86 -1.03
CA ILE A 191 -13.21 -0.69 -2.20
C ILE A 191 -13.31 -1.89 -3.15
N TYR A 192 -13.32 -3.11 -2.60
CA TYR A 192 -13.47 -4.33 -3.41
C TYR A 192 -14.92 -4.58 -3.88
N GLN A 193 -15.89 -3.94 -3.23
CA GLN A 193 -17.34 -4.24 -3.43
C GLN A 193 -17.66 -5.72 -3.18
N SER A 194 -16.90 -6.36 -2.33
CA SER A 194 -17.01 -7.77 -1.94
C SER A 194 -16.41 -7.99 -0.56
N THR A 195 -16.90 -9.01 0.15
CA THR A 195 -16.29 -9.52 1.37
C THR A 195 -15.38 -10.72 1.12
N ASP A 196 -15.56 -11.40 0.00
CA ASP A 196 -14.79 -12.59 -0.34
C ASP A 196 -13.87 -12.25 -1.52
N ILE A 197 -12.57 -12.31 -1.26
CA ILE A 197 -11.52 -12.00 -2.23
C ILE A 197 -10.50 -13.11 -2.28
N SER A 198 -9.70 -13.13 -3.33
CA SER A 198 -8.58 -14.06 -3.45
C SER A 198 -7.40 -13.28 -4.00
N GLU A 199 -6.28 -13.27 -3.26
CA GLU A 199 -5.12 -12.47 -3.61
C GLU A 199 -3.83 -13.28 -3.60
N ARG A 200 -2.79 -12.78 -4.28
CA ARG A 200 -1.50 -13.48 -4.43
C ARG A 200 -0.54 -13.12 -3.31
N HIS A 201 0.08 -14.14 -2.74
CA HIS A 201 1.03 -14.03 -1.64
C HIS A 201 2.44 -14.46 -2.05
N ARG A 202 3.43 -13.85 -1.38
CA ARG A 202 4.84 -14.24 -1.46
C ARG A 202 5.54 -13.81 -0.17
N HIS A 203 5.23 -14.46 0.93
CA HIS A 203 5.84 -14.14 2.23
C HIS A 203 5.90 -15.36 3.14
N ARG A 204 6.65 -15.25 4.22
CA ARG A 204 6.88 -16.32 5.21
C ARG A 204 6.38 -15.95 6.59
N TYR A 205 6.51 -14.68 6.96
CA TYR A 205 6.17 -14.16 8.28
C TYR A 205 4.74 -13.64 8.31
N GLU A 206 4.10 -13.81 9.47
CA GLU A 206 2.69 -13.49 9.70
C GLU A 206 2.52 -12.66 10.97
N VAL A 207 1.46 -11.86 11.02
CA VAL A 207 1.07 -11.14 12.23
C VAL A 207 0.61 -12.12 13.29
N MET A 208 1.15 -12.01 14.51
CA MET A 208 0.85 -12.92 15.61
C MET A 208 -0.50 -12.58 16.24
N ASN A 209 -1.45 -13.51 16.17
CA ASN A 209 -2.84 -13.31 16.59
C ASN A 209 -3.01 -12.87 18.05
N HIS A 210 -2.12 -13.25 18.96
CA HIS A 210 -2.23 -12.88 20.37
C HIS A 210 -1.98 -11.38 20.66
N PHE A 211 -1.37 -10.65 19.71
CA PHE A 211 -1.22 -9.19 19.81
C PHE A 211 -2.43 -8.42 19.26
N ILE A 212 -3.34 -9.07 18.53
CA ILE A 212 -4.48 -8.39 17.88
C ILE A 212 -5.34 -7.59 18.87
N PRO A 213 -5.70 -8.09 20.06
CA PRO A 213 -6.50 -7.30 20.99
C PRO A 213 -5.84 -5.98 21.43
N MET A 214 -4.51 -5.95 21.47
CA MET A 214 -3.75 -4.73 21.74
C MET A 214 -3.78 -3.79 20.52
N LEU A 215 -3.55 -4.32 19.32
CA LEU A 215 -3.58 -3.53 18.09
C LEU A 215 -4.94 -2.87 17.84
N GLU A 216 -6.03 -3.59 18.09
CA GLU A 216 -7.39 -3.07 17.95
C GLU A 216 -7.69 -1.96 18.97
N LYS A 217 -7.23 -2.10 20.23
CA LYS A 217 -7.31 -1.01 21.23
C LYS A 217 -6.57 0.25 20.81
N CYS A 218 -5.54 0.11 19.98
CA CYS A 218 -4.76 1.21 19.41
C CYS A 218 -5.38 1.80 18.13
N GLY A 219 -6.60 1.37 17.76
CA GLY A 219 -7.30 1.85 16.56
C GLY A 219 -6.87 1.18 15.25
N MET A 220 -6.06 0.11 15.32
CA MET A 220 -5.73 -0.72 14.15
C MET A 220 -6.82 -1.78 13.98
N GLN A 221 -7.62 -1.66 12.94
CA GLN A 221 -8.67 -2.63 12.63
C GLN A 221 -8.13 -3.76 11.75
N ILE A 222 -8.37 -5.00 12.15
CA ILE A 222 -8.11 -6.17 11.29
C ILE A 222 -9.29 -6.29 10.34
N SER A 223 -9.12 -5.78 9.14
CA SER A 223 -10.19 -5.65 8.14
C SER A 223 -10.32 -6.83 7.19
N GLY A 224 -9.39 -7.78 7.24
CA GLY A 224 -9.46 -9.02 6.45
C GLY A 224 -8.62 -10.14 7.05
N ARG A 225 -9.13 -11.37 6.92
CA ARG A 225 -8.46 -12.59 7.40
C ARG A 225 -8.56 -13.72 6.39
N ASN A 226 -7.56 -14.58 6.39
CA ASN A 226 -7.68 -15.88 5.74
C ASN A 226 -8.69 -16.74 6.52
N PRO A 227 -9.76 -17.26 5.88
CA PRO A 227 -10.82 -17.98 6.59
C PRO A 227 -10.39 -19.35 7.12
N GLU A 228 -9.39 -19.98 6.53
CA GLU A 228 -8.92 -21.32 6.91
C GLU A 228 -7.81 -21.24 7.98
N LEU A 229 -6.87 -20.31 7.80
CA LEU A 229 -5.68 -20.20 8.63
C LEU A 229 -5.83 -19.15 9.74
N ASN A 230 -6.91 -18.37 9.73
CA ASN A 230 -7.16 -17.26 10.65
C ASN A 230 -6.00 -16.24 10.74
N LEU A 231 -5.31 -16.00 9.62
CA LEU A 231 -4.20 -15.07 9.52
C LEU A 231 -4.68 -13.69 9.09
N VAL A 232 -3.97 -12.67 9.52
CA VAL A 232 -4.23 -11.28 9.13
C VAL A 232 -3.84 -11.06 7.67
N GLU A 233 -4.81 -10.65 6.86
CA GLU A 233 -4.60 -10.35 5.44
C GLU A 233 -4.59 -8.87 5.16
N THR A 234 -5.41 -8.10 5.89
CA THR A 234 -5.51 -6.65 5.74
C THR A 234 -5.76 -5.95 7.05
N ILE A 235 -5.23 -4.74 7.14
CA ILE A 235 -5.46 -3.82 8.25
C ILE A 235 -5.88 -2.46 7.71
N GLU A 236 -6.67 -1.72 8.51
CA GLU A 236 -7.03 -0.34 8.23
C GLU A 236 -7.18 0.46 9.53
N ARG A 237 -7.20 1.79 9.42
CA ARG A 237 -7.55 2.69 10.52
C ARG A 237 -8.81 3.48 10.17
N ALA A 238 -9.81 3.37 11.04
CA ALA A 238 -11.09 4.06 10.85
C ALA A 238 -10.97 5.58 11.07
N ASP A 239 -10.06 5.99 11.94
CA ASP A 239 -9.77 7.38 12.31
C ASP A 239 -8.85 8.12 11.32
N HIS A 240 -8.46 7.44 10.21
CA HIS A 240 -7.57 7.99 9.20
C HIS A 240 -8.27 8.11 7.83
N PRO A 241 -8.04 9.17 7.04
CA PRO A 241 -8.65 9.34 5.73
C PRO A 241 -8.49 8.13 4.81
N TRP A 242 -7.27 7.60 4.70
CA TRP A 242 -6.98 6.38 3.96
C TRP A 242 -5.70 5.73 4.49
N PHE A 243 -5.82 4.76 5.38
CA PHE A 243 -4.72 3.97 5.90
C PHE A 243 -5.07 2.51 5.75
N ILE A 244 -4.50 1.87 4.75
CA ILE A 244 -4.73 0.46 4.44
C ILE A 244 -3.39 -0.22 4.22
N ALA A 245 -3.26 -1.43 4.74
CA ALA A 245 -2.15 -2.30 4.38
C ALA A 245 -2.63 -3.73 4.17
N CYS A 246 -1.93 -4.46 3.29
CA CYS A 246 -2.25 -5.83 2.93
C CYS A 246 -1.00 -6.72 2.97
N GLN A 247 -1.18 -7.99 3.37
CA GLN A 247 -0.11 -8.97 3.43
C GLN A 247 0.19 -9.57 2.05
N PHE A 248 -0.79 -9.56 1.17
CA PHE A 248 -0.69 -10.01 -0.21
C PHE A 248 -0.09 -8.93 -1.14
N HIS A 249 0.11 -9.29 -2.40
CA HIS A 249 0.70 -8.47 -3.47
C HIS A 249 -0.36 -8.11 -4.52
N PRO A 250 -1.13 -7.02 -4.31
CA PRO A 250 -2.21 -6.63 -5.22
C PRO A 250 -1.69 -6.17 -6.59
N GLU A 251 -0.42 -5.74 -6.67
CA GLU A 251 0.22 -5.35 -7.91
C GLU A 251 0.26 -6.48 -8.95
N LEU A 252 0.33 -7.73 -8.49
CA LEU A 252 0.39 -8.90 -9.38
C LEU A 252 -0.95 -9.20 -10.10
N LYS A 253 -2.02 -8.52 -9.73
CA LYS A 253 -3.35 -8.67 -10.35
C LYS A 253 -3.81 -7.42 -11.09
N SER A 254 -3.10 -6.31 -10.96
CA SER A 254 -3.44 -5.06 -11.64
C SER A 254 -3.17 -5.14 -13.14
N LYS A 255 -4.11 -4.62 -13.94
CA LYS A 255 -4.01 -4.59 -15.42
C LYS A 255 -4.42 -3.21 -15.93
N PRO A 256 -3.93 -2.78 -17.10
CA PRO A 256 -4.26 -1.46 -17.65
C PRO A 256 -5.77 -1.22 -17.79
N LEU A 257 -6.52 -2.19 -18.33
CA LEU A 257 -7.97 -2.10 -18.52
C LEU A 257 -8.78 -2.56 -17.30
N LEU A 258 -8.13 -3.17 -16.31
CA LEU A 258 -8.75 -3.60 -15.05
C LEU A 258 -7.80 -3.29 -13.89
N PRO A 259 -7.66 -2.00 -13.52
CA PRO A 259 -6.82 -1.58 -12.41
C PRO A 259 -7.26 -2.26 -11.12
N HIS A 260 -6.29 -2.71 -10.31
CA HIS A 260 -6.62 -3.28 -9.03
C HIS A 260 -7.28 -2.22 -8.12
N PRO A 261 -8.39 -2.52 -7.45
CA PRO A 261 -9.20 -1.53 -6.74
C PRO A 261 -8.45 -0.78 -5.64
N LEU A 262 -7.51 -1.43 -4.96
CA LEU A 262 -6.69 -0.76 -3.92
C LEU A 262 -5.83 0.36 -4.51
N PHE A 263 -5.19 0.15 -5.67
CA PHE A 263 -4.40 1.20 -6.30
C PHE A 263 -5.26 2.34 -6.83
N ALA A 264 -6.41 2.03 -7.42
CA ALA A 264 -7.34 3.06 -7.88
C ALA A 264 -7.85 3.91 -6.70
N SER A 265 -8.26 3.28 -5.60
CA SER A 265 -8.71 3.96 -4.39
C SER A 265 -7.60 4.77 -3.70
N TYR A 266 -6.37 4.23 -3.64
CA TYR A 266 -5.22 4.91 -3.05
C TYR A 266 -4.87 6.20 -3.81
N ILE A 267 -4.78 6.14 -5.13
CA ILE A 267 -4.49 7.33 -5.97
C ILE A 267 -5.60 8.37 -5.84
N GLN A 268 -6.87 7.95 -5.77
CA GLN A 268 -7.98 8.87 -5.51
C GLN A 268 -7.84 9.54 -4.14
N ALA A 269 -7.51 8.79 -3.10
CA ALA A 269 -7.32 9.33 -1.76
C ALA A 269 -6.14 10.32 -1.70
N ALA A 270 -5.03 10.01 -2.37
CA ALA A 270 -3.89 10.92 -2.50
C ALA A 270 -4.30 12.24 -3.18
N TYR A 271 -5.14 12.17 -4.20
CA TYR A 271 -5.64 13.36 -4.87
C TYR A 271 -6.56 14.22 -3.98
N GLU A 272 -7.45 13.59 -3.21
CA GLU A 272 -8.29 14.32 -2.26
C GLU A 272 -7.45 15.00 -1.17
N PHE A 273 -6.43 14.30 -0.66
CA PHE A 273 -5.48 14.88 0.30
C PHE A 273 -4.72 16.07 -0.31
N ARG A 274 -4.24 15.95 -1.55
CA ARG A 274 -3.60 17.05 -2.29
C ARG A 274 -4.50 18.29 -2.36
N LYS A 275 -5.74 18.12 -2.74
CA LYS A 275 -6.71 19.23 -2.80
C LYS A 275 -6.89 19.92 -1.45
N PHE A 276 -7.02 19.12 -0.40
CA PHE A 276 -7.14 19.60 0.98
C PHE A 276 -5.89 20.39 1.39
N ARG A 277 -4.69 19.84 1.20
CA ARG A 277 -3.41 20.47 1.54
C ARG A 277 -3.23 21.82 0.82
N LEU A 278 -3.38 21.84 -0.50
CA LEU A 278 -3.27 23.07 -1.29
C LEU A 278 -4.32 24.13 -0.91
N GLY A 279 -5.51 23.70 -0.52
CA GLY A 279 -6.54 24.59 -0.01
C GLY A 279 -6.17 25.22 1.35
N GLN A 280 -5.47 24.49 2.21
CA GLN A 280 -4.95 25.00 3.48
C GLN A 280 -3.83 26.03 3.24
N GLU A 281 -2.88 25.71 2.39
CA GLU A 281 -1.76 26.60 2.03
C GLU A 281 -2.25 27.94 1.48
N ARG A 282 -3.22 27.93 0.56
CA ARG A 282 -3.83 29.15 0.01
C ARG A 282 -4.46 30.02 1.09
N ARG A 283 -5.21 29.42 2.02
CA ARG A 283 -5.84 30.14 3.14
C ARG A 283 -4.82 30.76 4.09
N GLN A 284 -3.69 30.10 4.33
CA GLN A 284 -2.61 30.63 5.16
C GLN A 284 -1.94 31.84 4.50
N VAL A 285 -1.64 31.75 3.20
CA VAL A 285 -1.07 32.89 2.44
C VAL A 285 -2.01 34.09 2.42
N GLU A 286 -3.31 33.87 2.25
CA GLU A 286 -4.31 34.92 2.24
C GLU A 286 -4.42 35.61 3.62
N LYS A 287 -4.45 34.84 4.71
CA LYS A 287 -4.42 35.37 6.09
C LYS A 287 -3.16 36.21 6.36
N ALA A 288 -1.98 35.73 5.92
CA ALA A 288 -0.74 36.46 6.09
C ALA A 288 -0.72 37.81 5.35
N ARG A 289 -1.34 37.88 4.17
CA ARG A 289 -1.47 39.12 3.40
C ARG A 289 -2.40 40.13 4.06
N THR A 290 -3.51 39.66 4.66
CA THR A 290 -4.49 40.55 5.32
C THR A 290 -4.01 41.03 6.70
N SER A 291 -3.03 40.38 7.33
CA SER A 291 -2.47 40.79 8.63
C SER A 291 -1.34 41.82 8.51
N HIS A 292 -0.85 42.12 7.31
CA HIS A 292 0.24 43.08 7.04
C HIS A 292 -0.23 44.30 6.22
N GLY A 293 -1.52 44.45 5.96
CA GLY A 293 -2.15 45.63 5.36
C GLY A 293 -3.04 46.36 6.38
#